data_b75213666343dcd5663c1e39ddf69723
#
_entry.id   b75213666343dcd5663c1e39ddf69723
#
_cell.length_a   1.000
_cell.length_b   1.000
_cell.length_c   1.000
_cell.angle_alpha   90.00
_cell.angle_beta   90.00
_cell.angle_gamma   90.00
#
_symmetry.space_group_name_H-M   'P 1'
#
loop_
_entity.id
_entity.type
_entity.pdbx_description
1 polymer ?
#
loop_
_entity_poly.entity_id
_entity_poly.type
_entity_poly.pdbx_seq_one_letter_code
_entity_poly.pdbx_strand_id
1 'polypeptide(L)'
;MKKISKIILSYLLITFNSYVLSVENNNTNILKIGILAPFSGEFKSIGETILYSVNLALHDINDDSVKIYPKDSESDKEKILDACKEFREEGVKVIIGPIDSTFSKELKNFDDLIFLSLSNMDSSIDKNFIMMGINLESQLLAIKKFIDKQEKKKTIILYP
;
A
#
# COMPACT_ATOMS: atom_id res chain seq x y z
N MET A 1 -31.74 36.14 50.07
CA MET A 1 -30.96 34.88 49.96
C MET A 1 -31.41 33.96 48.82
N LYS A 2 -32.69 33.65 48.59
CA LYS A 2 -33.18 32.73 47.53
C LYS A 2 -32.92 33.20 46.07
N LYS A 3 -32.83 34.53 45.81
CA LYS A 3 -32.55 35.05 44.45
C LYS A 3 -31.07 34.92 44.04
N ILE A 4 -30.14 35.11 45.00
CA ILE A 4 -28.68 34.97 44.73
C ILE A 4 -28.29 33.53 44.45
N SER A 5 -28.91 32.56 45.15
CA SER A 5 -28.68 31.13 44.91
C SER A 5 -29.08 30.68 43.51
N LYS A 6 -30.16 31.21 42.94
CA LYS A 6 -30.59 30.91 41.56
C LYS A 6 -29.66 31.46 40.49
N ILE A 7 -29.07 32.65 40.73
CA ILE A 7 -28.11 33.27 39.81
C ILE A 7 -26.78 32.49 39.79
N ILE A 8 -26.30 32.05 40.96
CA ILE A 8 -25.07 31.23 41.07
C ILE A 8 -25.25 29.87 40.39
N LEU A 9 -26.43 29.24 40.56
CA LEU A 9 -26.76 27.97 39.93
C LEU A 9 -26.85 28.10 38.40
N SER A 10 -27.39 29.21 37.89
CA SER A 10 -27.45 29.49 36.44
C SER A 10 -26.05 29.70 35.83
N TYR A 11 -25.17 30.39 36.56
CA TYR A 11 -23.79 30.63 36.11
C TYR A 11 -22.96 29.31 36.08
N LEU A 12 -23.17 28.43 37.06
CA LEU A 12 -22.53 27.12 37.13
C LEU A 12 -22.97 26.22 35.97
N LEU A 13 -24.24 26.27 35.55
CA LEU A 13 -24.74 25.49 34.40
C LEU A 13 -24.20 26.00 33.06
N ILE A 14 -23.91 27.30 32.94
CA ILE A 14 -23.35 27.87 31.70
C ILE A 14 -21.86 27.51 31.55
N THR A 15 -21.11 27.48 32.65
CA THR A 15 -19.68 27.13 32.61
C THR A 15 -19.44 25.63 32.35
N PHE A 16 -20.37 24.75 32.72
CA PHE A 16 -20.25 23.30 32.48
C PHE A 16 -20.40 22.90 31.01
N ASN A 17 -21.10 23.70 30.21
CA ASN A 17 -21.28 23.44 28.78
C ASN A 17 -20.09 23.84 27.91
N SER A 18 -19.10 24.56 28.43
CA SER A 18 -17.93 25.02 27.66
C SER A 18 -16.82 24.02 27.59
N TYR A 19 -16.85 22.92 28.34
CA TYR A 19 -15.79 21.90 28.36
C TYR A 19 -16.05 20.68 27.45
N VAL A 20 -17.19 20.61 26.75
CA VAL A 20 -17.59 19.42 25.96
C VAL A 20 -17.30 19.56 24.46
N LEU A 21 -16.76 20.69 23.99
CA LEU A 21 -16.56 20.95 22.55
C LEU A 21 -15.10 21.02 22.11
N SER A 22 -14.20 20.37 22.83
CA SER A 22 -12.88 20.04 22.29
C SER A 22 -12.84 18.55 21.93
N VAL A 23 -13.72 18.11 21.08
CA VAL A 23 -13.42 16.95 20.24
C VAL A 23 -12.40 17.47 19.23
N GLU A 24 -11.15 17.29 19.57
CA GLU A 24 -10.03 17.39 18.64
C GLU A 24 -10.36 16.43 17.50
N ASN A 25 -10.88 17.01 16.42
CA ASN A 25 -11.10 16.29 15.17
C ASN A 25 -9.70 16.09 14.57
N ASN A 26 -8.96 15.17 15.16
CA ASN A 26 -7.74 14.62 14.56
C ASN A 26 -8.20 13.86 13.32
N ASN A 27 -8.50 14.59 12.26
CA ASN A 27 -8.48 14.07 10.92
C ASN A 27 -7.02 13.68 10.60
N THR A 28 -6.52 12.66 11.28
CA THR A 28 -5.36 11.95 10.82
C THR A 28 -5.78 11.30 9.52
N ASN A 29 -5.33 11.87 8.40
CA ASN A 29 -5.49 11.26 7.08
C ASN A 29 -4.79 9.91 7.14
N ILE A 30 -5.53 8.85 7.47
CA ILE A 30 -5.00 7.50 7.52
C ILE A 30 -4.71 7.05 6.08
N LEU A 31 -3.45 6.81 5.80
CA LEU A 31 -3.02 6.20 4.55
C LEU A 31 -3.31 4.69 4.61
N LYS A 32 -4.25 4.23 3.79
CA LYS A 32 -4.59 2.82 3.67
C LYS A 32 -3.87 2.21 2.49
N ILE A 33 -3.06 1.19 2.74
CA ILE A 33 -2.29 0.46 1.73
C ILE A 33 -2.76 -0.98 1.70
N GLY A 34 -3.19 -1.46 0.54
CA GLY A 34 -3.52 -2.86 0.30
C GLY A 34 -2.27 -3.68 0.03
N ILE A 35 -2.27 -4.94 0.44
CA ILE A 35 -1.29 -5.93 -0.01
C ILE A 35 -2.06 -7.04 -0.72
N LEU A 36 -1.81 -7.21 -2.00
CA LEU A 36 -2.40 -8.26 -2.83
C LEU A 36 -1.33 -9.29 -3.17
N ALA A 37 -1.29 -10.37 -2.39
CA ALA A 37 -0.26 -11.39 -2.48
C ALA A 37 -0.83 -12.77 -2.16
N PRO A 38 -0.21 -13.88 -2.62
CA PRO A 38 -0.65 -15.23 -2.27
C PRO A 38 -0.27 -15.52 -0.80
N PHE A 39 -1.26 -15.56 0.07
CA PHE A 39 -1.09 -15.96 1.48
C PHE A 39 -1.47 -17.42 1.71
N SER A 40 -1.92 -18.12 0.67
CA SER A 40 -2.21 -19.54 0.63
C SER A 40 -1.60 -20.21 -0.61
N GLY A 41 -1.66 -21.54 -0.69
CA GLY A 41 -1.18 -22.31 -1.83
C GLY A 41 0.34 -22.39 -1.96
N GLU A 42 0.80 -22.69 -3.16
CA GLU A 42 2.22 -22.96 -3.49
C GLU A 42 3.13 -21.73 -3.23
N PHE A 43 2.65 -20.54 -3.50
CA PHE A 43 3.43 -19.28 -3.39
C PHE A 43 3.26 -18.57 -2.04
N LYS A 44 2.68 -19.23 -1.04
CA LYS A 44 2.42 -18.66 0.28
C LYS A 44 3.64 -18.00 0.92
N SER A 45 4.80 -18.65 0.82
CA SER A 45 6.05 -18.12 1.40
C SER A 45 6.46 -16.76 0.82
N ILE A 46 6.12 -16.48 -0.44
CA ILE A 46 6.38 -15.19 -1.08
C ILE A 46 5.46 -14.13 -0.48
N GLY A 47 4.16 -14.42 -0.36
CA GLY A 47 3.18 -13.51 0.25
C GLY A 47 3.55 -13.15 1.69
N GLU A 48 3.89 -14.16 2.50
CA GLU A 48 4.34 -13.95 3.89
C GLU A 48 5.61 -13.11 3.97
N THR A 49 6.56 -13.30 3.05
CA THR A 49 7.80 -12.50 2.99
C THR A 49 7.50 -11.04 2.68
N ILE A 50 6.58 -10.77 1.74
CA ILE A 50 6.16 -9.41 1.41
C ILE A 50 5.50 -8.75 2.61
N LEU A 51 4.56 -9.43 3.26
CA LEU A 51 3.87 -8.91 4.44
C LEU A 51 4.85 -8.62 5.58
N TYR A 52 5.79 -9.52 5.82
CA TYR A 52 6.84 -9.32 6.82
C TYR A 52 7.70 -8.09 6.49
N SER A 53 8.12 -7.95 5.23
CA SER A 53 8.95 -6.81 4.79
C SER A 53 8.22 -5.47 4.95
N VAL A 54 6.91 -5.44 4.63
CA VAL A 54 6.08 -4.24 4.80
C VAL A 54 5.92 -3.91 6.28
N ASN A 55 5.67 -4.90 7.14
CA ASN A 55 5.56 -4.67 8.58
C ASN A 55 6.89 -4.17 9.20
N LEU A 56 8.03 -4.68 8.72
CA LEU A 56 9.34 -4.20 9.15
C LEU A 56 9.54 -2.73 8.75
N ALA A 57 9.20 -2.37 7.52
CA ALA A 57 9.28 -0.99 7.05
C ALA A 57 8.35 -0.05 7.85
N LEU A 58 7.14 -0.50 8.19
CA LEU A 58 6.22 0.28 9.03
C LEU A 58 6.77 0.49 10.44
N HIS A 59 7.38 -0.53 11.01
CA HIS A 59 8.03 -0.43 12.32
C HIS A 59 9.17 0.62 12.29
N ASP A 60 9.96 0.64 11.21
CA ASP A 60 11.05 1.61 11.06
C ASP A 60 10.54 3.05 10.82
N ILE A 61 9.43 3.19 10.08
CA ILE A 61 8.77 4.48 9.83
C ILE A 61 8.13 5.02 11.12
N ASN A 62 7.60 4.13 11.97
CA ASN A 62 6.94 4.46 13.24
C ASN A 62 5.86 5.54 13.10
N ASP A 63 4.98 5.39 12.09
CA ASP A 63 3.89 6.30 11.78
C ASP A 63 2.54 5.57 11.87
N ASP A 64 1.76 5.88 12.90
CA ASP A 64 0.44 5.29 13.16
C ASP A 64 -0.62 5.70 12.13
N SER A 65 -0.33 6.66 11.25
CA SER A 65 -1.23 7.10 10.19
C SER A 65 -1.27 6.14 9.00
N VAL A 66 -0.37 5.15 8.92
CA VAL A 66 -0.32 4.14 7.85
C VAL A 66 -0.97 2.84 8.33
N LYS A 67 -1.95 2.33 7.58
CA LYS A 67 -2.62 1.04 7.86
C LYS A 67 -2.53 0.10 6.67
N ILE A 68 -2.21 -1.16 6.95
CA ILE A 68 -2.06 -2.22 5.95
C ILE A 68 -3.28 -3.13 5.94
N TYR A 69 -3.75 -3.44 4.74
CA TYR A 69 -4.90 -4.30 4.45
C TYR A 69 -4.43 -5.46 3.56
N PRO A 70 -4.05 -6.62 4.14
CA PRO A 70 -3.64 -7.78 3.36
C PRO A 70 -4.87 -8.53 2.83
N LYS A 71 -4.81 -8.94 1.55
CA LYS A 71 -5.78 -9.81 0.89
C LYS A 71 -5.06 -10.94 0.17
N ASP A 72 -5.58 -12.14 0.31
CA ASP A 72 -5.03 -13.32 -0.36
C ASP A 72 -5.46 -13.33 -1.83
N SER A 73 -4.47 -13.36 -2.72
CA SER A 73 -4.71 -13.51 -4.16
C SER A 73 -4.96 -14.97 -4.56
N GLU A 74 -4.56 -15.93 -3.72
CA GLU A 74 -4.54 -17.38 -4.04
C GLU A 74 -3.93 -17.70 -5.42
N SER A 75 -3.27 -16.72 -6.07
CA SER A 75 -2.89 -16.74 -7.48
C SER A 75 -4.07 -17.04 -8.42
N ASP A 76 -5.28 -16.67 -8.02
CA ASP A 76 -6.53 -16.89 -8.71
C ASP A 76 -7.15 -15.58 -9.17
N LYS A 77 -7.69 -15.56 -10.40
CA LYS A 77 -8.24 -14.37 -11.02
C LYS A 77 -9.47 -13.82 -10.27
N GLU A 78 -10.40 -14.68 -9.89
CA GLU A 78 -11.63 -14.25 -9.24
C GLU A 78 -11.35 -13.67 -7.87
N LYS A 79 -10.46 -14.31 -7.11
CA LYS A 79 -9.99 -13.83 -5.81
C LYS A 79 -9.32 -12.46 -5.89
N ILE A 80 -8.48 -12.26 -6.90
CA ILE A 80 -7.83 -10.97 -7.17
C ILE A 80 -8.86 -9.87 -7.45
N LEU A 81 -9.87 -10.16 -8.29
CA LEU A 81 -10.90 -9.18 -8.62
C LEU A 81 -11.80 -8.86 -7.42
N ASP A 82 -12.13 -9.85 -6.61
CA ASP A 82 -12.93 -9.65 -5.40
C ASP A 82 -12.13 -8.86 -4.36
N ALA A 83 -10.86 -9.18 -4.15
CA ALA A 83 -9.98 -8.39 -3.29
C ALA A 83 -9.90 -6.91 -3.72
N CYS A 84 -9.88 -6.63 -5.03
CA CYS A 84 -9.89 -5.25 -5.53
C CYS A 84 -11.21 -4.51 -5.22
N LYS A 85 -12.35 -5.20 -5.28
CA LYS A 85 -13.65 -4.62 -4.88
C LYS A 85 -13.65 -4.30 -3.38
N GLU A 86 -13.18 -5.24 -2.55
CA GLU A 86 -13.07 -5.05 -1.10
C GLU A 86 -12.14 -3.87 -0.75
N PHE A 87 -11.00 -3.73 -1.44
CA PHE A 87 -10.11 -2.57 -1.27
C PHE A 87 -10.81 -1.24 -1.54
N ARG A 88 -11.66 -1.17 -2.58
CA ARG A 88 -12.47 0.03 -2.86
C ARG A 88 -13.42 0.34 -1.71
N GLU A 89 -14.13 -0.66 -1.20
CA GLU A 89 -15.08 -0.53 -0.10
C GLU A 89 -14.38 -0.07 1.19
N GLU A 90 -13.18 -0.58 1.45
CA GLU A 90 -12.34 -0.18 2.57
C GLU A 90 -11.68 1.20 2.39
N GLY A 91 -11.79 1.79 1.20
CA GLY A 91 -11.19 3.09 0.85
C GLY A 91 -9.67 3.04 0.65
N VAL A 92 -9.13 1.86 0.36
CA VAL A 92 -7.74 1.68 -0.08
C VAL A 92 -7.58 2.24 -1.49
N LYS A 93 -6.47 2.95 -1.74
CA LYS A 93 -6.16 3.52 -3.07
C LYS A 93 -4.85 3.01 -3.65
N VAL A 94 -3.93 2.58 -2.82
CA VAL A 94 -2.61 2.08 -3.22
C VAL A 94 -2.49 0.63 -2.80
N ILE A 95 -2.09 -0.23 -3.72
CA ILE A 95 -1.98 -1.68 -3.52
C ILE A 95 -0.56 -2.12 -3.88
N ILE A 96 0.11 -2.78 -2.97
CA ILE A 96 1.37 -3.49 -3.22
C ILE A 96 1.02 -4.87 -3.78
N GLY A 97 1.41 -5.11 -5.02
CA GLY A 97 1.04 -6.28 -5.81
C GLY A 97 0.26 -5.89 -7.08
N PRO A 98 -0.21 -6.89 -7.83
CA PRO A 98 0.09 -8.32 -7.67
C PRO A 98 1.56 -8.65 -7.96
N ILE A 99 1.97 -9.86 -7.57
CA ILE A 99 3.31 -10.40 -7.92
C ILE A 99 3.34 -10.82 -9.38
N ASP A 100 2.25 -11.42 -9.83
CA ASP A 100 2.10 -11.92 -11.18
C ASP A 100 1.45 -10.86 -12.10
N SER A 101 2.09 -10.56 -13.21
CA SER A 101 1.56 -9.65 -14.23
C SER A 101 0.47 -10.25 -15.11
N THR A 102 0.21 -11.56 -15.00
CA THR A 102 -0.79 -12.27 -15.83
C THR A 102 -2.17 -11.63 -15.76
N PHE A 103 -2.54 -11.10 -14.59
CA PHE A 103 -3.84 -10.49 -14.32
C PHE A 103 -3.89 -8.97 -14.57
N SER A 104 -2.81 -8.37 -15.04
CA SER A 104 -2.73 -6.92 -15.23
C SER A 104 -3.81 -6.36 -16.17
N LYS A 105 -4.24 -7.15 -17.17
CA LYS A 105 -5.28 -6.75 -18.13
C LYS A 105 -6.64 -6.55 -17.46
N GLU A 106 -7.00 -7.43 -16.54
CA GLU A 106 -8.25 -7.39 -15.81
C GLU A 106 -8.26 -6.25 -14.77
N LEU A 107 -7.12 -6.00 -14.17
CA LEU A 107 -6.95 -4.96 -13.17
C LEU A 107 -6.98 -3.54 -13.73
N LYS A 108 -6.87 -3.37 -15.06
CA LYS A 108 -7.04 -2.08 -15.76
C LYS A 108 -8.40 -1.42 -15.48
N ASN A 109 -9.45 -2.23 -15.26
CA ASN A 109 -10.78 -1.73 -14.98
C ASN A 109 -10.93 -1.09 -13.59
N PHE A 110 -9.89 -1.18 -12.77
CA PHE A 110 -9.81 -0.54 -11.45
C PHE A 110 -8.93 0.71 -11.54
N ASP A 111 -9.32 1.65 -12.39
CA ASP A 111 -8.57 2.88 -12.70
C ASP A 111 -8.43 3.86 -11.53
N ASP A 112 -9.23 3.68 -10.49
CA ASP A 112 -9.19 4.41 -9.22
C ASP A 112 -8.23 3.79 -8.18
N LEU A 113 -7.64 2.61 -8.48
CA LEU A 113 -6.62 1.94 -7.67
C LEU A 113 -5.25 2.06 -8.34
N ILE A 114 -4.22 2.30 -7.56
CA ILE A 114 -2.82 2.33 -8.01
C ILE A 114 -2.14 1.04 -7.57
N PHE A 115 -1.61 0.28 -8.52
CA PHE A 115 -0.91 -0.97 -8.27
C PHE A 115 0.61 -0.77 -8.32
N LEU A 116 1.28 -1.05 -7.22
CA LEU A 116 2.73 -1.18 -7.13
C LEU A 116 3.08 -2.64 -7.43
N SER A 117 3.14 -2.99 -8.70
CA SER A 117 3.37 -4.37 -9.13
C SER A 117 4.81 -4.80 -8.88
N LEU A 118 4.98 -5.95 -8.22
CA LEU A 118 6.28 -6.54 -7.95
C LEU A 118 6.81 -7.37 -9.13
N SER A 119 6.05 -7.45 -10.22
CA SER A 119 6.46 -8.13 -11.44
C SER A 119 7.61 -7.39 -12.13
N ASN A 120 8.46 -8.17 -12.80
CA ASN A 120 9.54 -7.68 -13.67
C ASN A 120 9.17 -7.70 -15.16
N MET A 121 7.95 -8.12 -15.51
CA MET A 121 7.49 -8.20 -16.90
C MET A 121 6.89 -6.86 -17.33
N ASP A 122 7.39 -6.35 -18.45
CA ASP A 122 6.94 -5.11 -19.09
C ASP A 122 5.71 -5.38 -19.98
N SER A 123 4.67 -6.02 -19.42
CA SER A 123 3.44 -6.27 -20.15
C SER A 123 2.46 -5.12 -19.95
N SER A 124 2.46 -4.18 -20.91
CA SER A 124 1.47 -3.11 -21.06
C SER A 124 1.26 -2.25 -19.80
N ILE A 125 2.13 -1.29 -19.63
CA ILE A 125 2.03 -0.25 -18.60
C ILE A 125 0.74 0.55 -18.82
N ASP A 126 -0.24 0.36 -17.94
CA ASP A 126 -1.37 1.27 -17.81
C ASP A 126 -1.06 2.36 -16.79
N LYS A 127 -1.88 3.41 -16.84
CA LYS A 127 -1.71 4.59 -16.00
C LYS A 127 -1.77 4.31 -14.50
N ASN A 128 -2.43 3.22 -14.12
CA ASN A 128 -2.63 2.82 -12.73
C ASN A 128 -1.64 1.74 -12.24
N PHE A 129 -0.62 1.40 -13.06
CA PHE A 129 0.42 0.45 -12.68
C PHE A 129 1.79 1.12 -12.57
N ILE A 130 2.46 0.90 -11.46
CA ILE A 130 3.86 1.24 -11.24
C ILE A 130 4.64 -0.06 -11.08
N MET A 131 5.54 -0.35 -12.03
CA MET A 131 6.35 -1.55 -12.00
C MET A 131 7.53 -1.37 -11.06
N MET A 132 7.57 -2.15 -9.99
CA MET A 132 8.61 -2.12 -8.96
C MET A 132 9.67 -3.20 -9.15
N GLY A 133 9.40 -4.18 -10.00
CA GLY A 133 10.33 -5.27 -10.28
C GLY A 133 11.56 -4.81 -11.06
N ILE A 134 12.69 -5.51 -10.87
CA ILE A 134 13.91 -5.27 -11.64
C ILE A 134 13.74 -5.93 -13.01
N ASN A 135 13.56 -5.15 -14.05
CA ASN A 135 13.44 -5.64 -15.41
C ASN A 135 14.81 -5.91 -16.08
N LEU A 136 14.81 -6.64 -17.19
CA LEU A 136 16.04 -7.00 -17.90
C LEU A 136 16.81 -5.75 -18.38
N GLU A 137 16.11 -4.72 -18.84
CA GLU A 137 16.73 -3.48 -19.30
C GLU A 137 17.53 -2.79 -18.19
N SER A 138 16.92 -2.62 -17.00
CA SER A 138 17.61 -2.03 -15.86
C SER A 138 18.83 -2.83 -15.41
N GLN A 139 18.76 -4.16 -15.47
CA GLN A 139 19.89 -5.04 -15.18
C GLN A 139 21.01 -4.86 -16.21
N LEU A 140 20.68 -4.87 -17.50
CA LEU A 140 21.67 -4.67 -18.57
C LEU A 140 22.31 -3.29 -18.50
N LEU A 141 21.55 -2.25 -18.20
CA LEU A 141 22.08 -0.90 -18.00
C LEU A 141 23.03 -0.83 -16.80
N ALA A 142 22.71 -1.49 -15.70
CA ALA A 142 23.59 -1.56 -14.53
C ALA A 142 24.90 -2.29 -14.87
N ILE A 143 24.81 -3.44 -15.55
CA ILE A 143 25.97 -4.22 -16.01
C ILE A 143 26.82 -3.37 -16.97
N LYS A 144 26.20 -2.70 -17.92
CA LYS A 144 26.90 -1.82 -18.87
C LYS A 144 27.66 -0.71 -18.13
N LYS A 145 27.03 0.01 -17.21
CA LYS A 145 27.67 1.05 -16.40
C LYS A 145 28.86 0.50 -15.61
N PHE A 146 28.74 -0.71 -15.05
CA PHE A 146 29.85 -1.36 -14.36
C PHE A 146 31.00 -1.69 -15.30
N ILE A 147 30.73 -2.27 -16.47
CA ILE A 147 31.72 -2.61 -17.51
C ILE A 147 32.48 -1.35 -17.97
N ASP A 148 31.75 -0.28 -18.27
CA ASP A 148 32.32 1.00 -18.70
C ASP A 148 33.22 1.59 -17.60
N LYS A 149 32.79 1.55 -16.35
CA LYS A 149 33.59 2.02 -15.20
C LYS A 149 34.87 1.21 -14.99
N GLN A 150 34.83 -0.08 -15.33
CA GLN A 150 35.99 -0.98 -15.20
C GLN A 150 36.83 -1.03 -16.49
N GLU A 151 36.54 -0.20 -17.49
CA GLU A 151 37.25 -0.13 -18.78
C GLU A 151 37.37 -1.50 -19.51
N LYS A 152 36.40 -2.40 -19.30
CA LYS A 152 36.39 -3.72 -19.92
C LYS A 152 35.92 -3.63 -21.35
N LYS A 153 36.73 -4.17 -22.29
CA LYS A 153 36.48 -4.12 -23.74
C LYS A 153 35.77 -5.37 -24.30
N LYS A 154 35.73 -6.44 -23.53
CA LYS A 154 35.08 -7.71 -23.94
C LYS A 154 34.17 -8.22 -22.82
N THR A 155 32.97 -8.63 -23.20
CA THR A 155 31.97 -9.19 -22.29
C THR A 155 31.41 -10.46 -22.90
N ILE A 156 31.26 -11.49 -22.11
CA ILE A 156 30.61 -12.77 -22.49
C ILE A 156 29.34 -12.87 -21.66
N ILE A 157 28.23 -13.12 -22.32
CA ILE A 157 26.94 -13.38 -21.68
C ILE A 157 26.69 -14.88 -21.77
N LEU A 158 26.54 -15.53 -20.63
CA LEU A 158 26.10 -16.92 -20.52
C LEU A 158 24.60 -16.90 -20.13
N TYR A 159 23.80 -17.64 -20.89
CA TYR A 159 22.38 -17.82 -20.58
C TYR A 159 22.04 -19.32 -20.59
N PRO A 160 21.08 -19.80 -19.78
CA PRO A 160 20.67 -21.20 -19.74
C PRO A 160 20.00 -21.65 -21.03
#